data_2aabc9270443ebad8a145707a6bc27b7
#
_entry.id   2aabc9270443ebad8a145707a6bc27b7
#
_cell.length_a   1.000
_cell.length_b   1.000
_cell.length_c   1.000
_cell.angle_alpha   90.00
_cell.angle_beta   90.00
_cell.angle_gamma   90.00
#
_symmetry.space_group_name_H-M   'P 1'
#
loop_
_entity.id
_entity.type
_entity.pdbx_description
1 polymer ?
#
loop_
_entity_poly.entity_id
_entity_poly.type
_entity_poly.pdbx_seq_one_letter_code
_entity_poly.pdbx_strand_id
1 'polypeptide(L)'
;MSTICAISTAPGVGGIAVIRVSGLDTFKICDRIFRPKKAGKSLSTQKAYTLTYGSIVGNNDETIDEVIAAVFCAPHSFTGEDTVEITCHGSTYIQQQILQSLISSGCRIAQPGEYTQRAFMNGKMDLSQAEAVADLIASTSAGQHRLALSQMRGGFSRELAELRNQLLHFTSLMELELDFSDHEELEFADRSELRTLADHIEQVISKLAQSFSVGNAIKNGIPVAIIGETNAGKSTLLNALLNEDKAIVSDIHGTTRDVIEDTININGQLFRFIDTAGIRETSDAIEALGIERSFKALDQAQIVILMYDLTRDLKDFEAFYQEIAPRLTNKSVILAMNKCDVLPASSLPTFSFPTEGWHQIAISAKGKLHIAELQQLLTEVSSIPTLHQSDIIVTNARHFEALTHALEAIHRVQEGLNSSLSGDFISQDLRECIFHLSDIVGEVTTDQVLGNIFQHFCIGK
;
A
#
# COMPACT_ATOMS: atom_id res chain seq x y z
N MET A 1 3.43 -15.15 25.82
CA MET A 1 4.04 -13.88 25.31
C MET A 1 4.07 -12.85 26.42
N SER A 2 5.09 -11.97 26.46
CA SER A 2 5.18 -10.88 27.44
C SER A 2 4.12 -9.80 27.16
N THR A 3 3.65 -9.11 28.24
CA THR A 3 2.74 -7.97 28.08
C THR A 3 3.50 -6.77 27.52
N ILE A 4 2.94 -6.14 26.50
CA ILE A 4 3.53 -5.02 25.76
C ILE A 4 2.77 -3.73 25.97
N CYS A 5 3.47 -2.60 25.84
CA CYS A 5 2.85 -1.28 25.84
C CYS A 5 3.50 -0.36 24.80
N ALA A 6 2.71 0.56 24.25
CA ALA A 6 3.19 1.61 23.35
C ALA A 6 2.21 2.77 23.28
N ILE A 7 2.70 3.93 22.84
CA ILE A 7 1.89 5.07 22.43
C ILE A 7 1.28 4.74 21.07
N SER A 8 -0.04 4.75 20.95
CA SER A 8 -0.78 4.41 19.73
C SER A 8 -1.24 5.61 18.90
N THR A 9 -1.13 6.82 19.45
CA THR A 9 -1.38 8.08 18.72
C THR A 9 -0.13 8.55 18.01
N ALA A 10 -0.30 9.38 16.97
CA ALA A 10 0.82 9.99 16.26
C ALA A 10 1.77 10.73 17.23
N PRO A 11 3.10 10.72 17.00
CA PRO A 11 4.05 11.42 17.86
C PRO A 11 3.83 12.93 17.82
N GLY A 12 4.03 13.58 18.96
CA GLY A 12 3.91 15.05 19.10
C GLY A 12 3.04 15.47 20.27
N VAL A 13 2.79 16.77 20.34
CA VAL A 13 1.93 17.40 21.35
C VAL A 13 0.51 17.52 20.80
N GLY A 14 -0.47 17.05 21.55
CA GLY A 14 -1.88 17.11 21.17
C GLY A 14 -2.80 17.28 22.36
N GLY A 15 -4.11 17.39 22.14
CA GLY A 15 -5.08 17.43 23.24
C GLY A 15 -5.14 16.13 24.03
N ILE A 16 -5.03 15.00 23.34
CA ILE A 16 -5.10 13.64 23.92
C ILE A 16 -4.02 12.74 23.28
N ALA A 17 -3.58 11.74 24.06
CA ALA A 17 -2.81 10.60 23.58
C ALA A 17 -3.39 9.31 24.13
N VAL A 18 -3.18 8.21 23.39
CA VAL A 18 -3.61 6.87 23.77
C VAL A 18 -2.38 5.98 23.93
N ILE A 19 -2.25 5.35 25.09
CA ILE A 19 -1.26 4.33 25.37
C ILE A 19 -1.98 2.99 25.46
N ARG A 20 -1.54 2.01 24.65
CA ARG A 20 -2.13 0.68 24.60
C ARG A 20 -1.26 -0.31 25.33
N VAL A 21 -1.88 -1.17 26.13
CA VAL A 21 -1.26 -2.30 26.84
C VAL A 21 -1.97 -3.57 26.39
N SER A 22 -1.22 -4.61 26.00
CA SER A 22 -1.78 -5.89 25.55
C SER A 22 -0.97 -7.08 26.03
N GLY A 23 -1.62 -8.13 26.49
CA GLY A 23 -1.00 -9.37 26.92
C GLY A 23 -1.66 -9.98 28.18
N LEU A 24 -1.14 -11.12 28.63
CA LEU A 24 -1.73 -11.91 29.71
C LEU A 24 -1.81 -11.19 31.08
N ASP A 25 -0.82 -10.33 31.38
CA ASP A 25 -0.76 -9.61 32.68
C ASP A 25 -1.30 -8.17 32.58
N THR A 26 -1.98 -7.80 31.48
CA THR A 26 -2.42 -6.44 31.20
C THR A 26 -3.17 -5.81 32.37
N PHE A 27 -4.23 -6.47 32.86
CA PHE A 27 -5.03 -5.92 33.97
C PHE A 27 -4.23 -5.82 35.28
N LYS A 28 -3.46 -6.83 35.60
CA LYS A 28 -2.61 -6.86 36.80
C LYS A 28 -1.57 -5.73 36.78
N ILE A 29 -0.97 -5.45 35.64
CA ILE A 29 0.02 -4.37 35.51
C ILE A 29 -0.68 -3.01 35.57
N CYS A 30 -1.76 -2.83 34.83
CA CYS A 30 -2.48 -1.57 34.83
C CYS A 30 -3.12 -1.23 36.16
N ASP A 31 -3.63 -2.19 36.91
CA ASP A 31 -4.19 -1.97 38.25
C ASP A 31 -3.13 -1.49 39.28
N ARG A 32 -1.84 -1.72 39.04
CA ARG A 32 -0.76 -1.21 39.93
C ARG A 32 -0.61 0.30 39.85
N ILE A 33 -0.80 0.88 38.67
CA ILE A 33 -0.59 2.31 38.40
C ILE A 33 -1.87 3.11 38.25
N PHE A 34 -3.02 2.46 38.02
CA PHE A 34 -4.32 3.13 37.83
C PHE A 34 -5.10 3.19 39.15
N ARG A 35 -5.62 4.36 39.46
CA ARG A 35 -6.48 4.62 40.62
C ARG A 35 -7.86 5.10 40.12
N PRO A 36 -8.89 4.24 40.13
CA PRO A 36 -10.24 4.65 39.70
C PRO A 36 -10.81 5.68 40.67
N LYS A 37 -11.49 6.69 40.14
CA LYS A 37 -12.16 7.73 40.94
C LYS A 37 -13.27 7.14 41.83
N LYS A 38 -13.92 6.07 41.36
CA LYS A 38 -14.93 5.37 42.18
C LYS A 38 -14.25 4.25 42.96
N ALA A 39 -14.31 4.35 44.32
CA ALA A 39 -13.74 3.37 45.21
C ALA A 39 -14.29 1.95 44.98
N GLY A 40 -13.44 0.92 45.15
CA GLY A 40 -13.84 -0.49 45.05
C GLY A 40 -13.92 -1.02 43.60
N LYS A 41 -13.48 -0.26 42.60
CA LYS A 41 -13.32 -0.73 41.23
C LYS A 41 -11.84 -1.07 40.93
N SER A 42 -11.62 -2.06 40.06
CA SER A 42 -10.32 -2.37 39.45
C SER A 42 -10.55 -2.66 37.96
N LEU A 43 -9.55 -2.49 37.11
CA LEU A 43 -9.67 -2.80 35.68
C LEU A 43 -9.93 -4.31 35.47
N SER A 44 -9.33 -5.13 36.29
CA SER A 44 -9.49 -6.59 36.28
C SER A 44 -10.91 -7.08 36.58
N THR A 45 -11.75 -6.26 37.24
CA THR A 45 -13.15 -6.60 37.56
C THR A 45 -14.16 -5.94 36.62
N GLN A 46 -13.70 -5.14 35.66
CA GLN A 46 -14.56 -4.45 34.69
C GLN A 46 -15.03 -5.42 33.60
N LYS A 47 -16.21 -5.16 33.07
CA LYS A 47 -16.67 -5.83 31.86
C LYS A 47 -15.92 -5.29 30.64
N ALA A 48 -15.74 -6.15 29.62
CA ALA A 48 -15.23 -5.72 28.33
C ALA A 48 -16.05 -4.54 27.76
N TYR A 49 -15.39 -3.69 27.01
CA TYR A 49 -15.97 -2.49 26.36
C TYR A 49 -16.51 -1.45 27.35
N THR A 50 -15.87 -1.34 28.52
CA THR A 50 -16.21 -0.32 29.52
C THR A 50 -15.11 0.70 29.66
N LEU A 51 -15.49 1.93 29.97
CA LEU A 51 -14.60 3.04 30.27
C LEU A 51 -14.62 3.32 31.77
N THR A 52 -13.45 3.60 32.33
CA THR A 52 -13.30 3.97 33.73
C THR A 52 -12.44 5.23 33.85
N TYR A 53 -12.98 6.26 34.47
CA TYR A 53 -12.25 7.49 34.80
C TYR A 53 -11.46 7.28 36.10
N GLY A 54 -10.20 7.75 36.08
CA GLY A 54 -9.30 7.65 37.22
C GLY A 54 -8.01 8.43 37.02
N SER A 55 -7.01 8.16 37.81
CA SER A 55 -5.67 8.77 37.67
C SER A 55 -4.60 7.71 37.52
N ILE A 56 -3.52 8.03 36.82
CA ILE A 56 -2.29 7.25 36.82
C ILE A 56 -1.36 7.83 37.89
N VAL A 57 -0.80 6.93 38.67
CA VAL A 57 0.20 7.27 39.71
C VAL A 57 1.56 6.73 39.30
N GLY A 58 2.60 7.50 39.59
CA GLY A 58 3.99 7.12 39.44
C GLY A 58 4.51 6.28 40.59
N ASN A 59 5.79 5.92 40.52
CA ASN A 59 6.44 5.07 41.52
C ASN A 59 6.44 5.66 42.97
N ASN A 60 6.25 6.98 43.11
CA ASN A 60 6.21 7.67 44.41
C ASN A 60 4.77 7.99 44.85
N ASP A 61 3.74 7.31 44.32
CA ASP A 61 2.32 7.61 44.51
C ASP A 61 1.91 9.04 44.05
N GLU A 62 2.75 9.72 43.31
CA GLU A 62 2.45 11.03 42.75
C GLU A 62 1.53 10.88 41.52
N THR A 63 0.47 11.67 41.45
CA THR A 63 -0.44 11.66 40.29
C THR A 63 0.25 12.23 39.09
N ILE A 64 0.37 11.42 38.03
CA ILE A 64 0.93 11.81 36.74
C ILE A 64 -0.13 12.55 35.89
N ASP A 65 -1.33 11.95 35.80
CA ASP A 65 -2.43 12.51 34.98
C ASP A 65 -3.78 11.91 35.39
N GLU A 66 -4.87 12.62 35.09
CA GLU A 66 -6.22 12.10 35.13
C GLU A 66 -6.61 11.54 33.77
N VAL A 67 -7.02 10.26 33.71
CA VAL A 67 -7.13 9.48 32.48
C VAL A 67 -8.45 8.74 32.40
N ILE A 68 -8.76 8.28 31.18
CA ILE A 68 -9.82 7.30 30.91
C ILE A 68 -9.17 5.99 30.49
N ALA A 69 -9.46 4.90 31.19
CA ALA A 69 -9.03 3.55 30.82
C ALA A 69 -10.19 2.80 30.16
N ALA A 70 -9.97 2.30 28.95
CA ALA A 70 -10.87 1.41 28.21
C ALA A 70 -10.41 -0.03 28.34
N VAL A 71 -11.33 -0.95 28.64
CA VAL A 71 -11.05 -2.37 28.91
C VAL A 71 -11.56 -3.23 27.78
N PHE A 72 -10.69 -4.11 27.26
CA PHE A 72 -11.02 -5.13 26.27
C PHE A 72 -10.52 -6.48 26.79
N CYS A 73 -11.42 -7.46 26.87
CA CYS A 73 -11.09 -8.79 27.35
C CYS A 73 -10.89 -9.76 26.18
N ALA A 74 -9.93 -10.64 26.28
CA ALA A 74 -9.71 -11.73 25.33
C ALA A 74 -10.98 -12.59 25.16
N PRO A 75 -11.30 -13.08 23.97
CA PRO A 75 -10.66 -12.84 22.67
C PRO A 75 -11.20 -11.60 21.94
N HIS A 76 -11.99 -10.75 22.62
CA HIS A 76 -12.73 -9.62 22.03
C HIS A 76 -11.92 -8.31 22.13
N SER A 77 -10.70 -8.33 21.61
CA SER A 77 -9.81 -7.18 21.45
C SER A 77 -9.18 -7.17 20.06
N PHE A 78 -8.42 -6.12 19.72
CA PHE A 78 -7.70 -6.06 18.45
C PHE A 78 -6.66 -7.19 18.32
N THR A 79 -5.87 -7.42 19.36
CA THR A 79 -4.83 -8.46 19.40
C THR A 79 -5.36 -9.86 19.71
N GLY A 80 -6.62 -9.99 20.16
CA GLY A 80 -7.15 -11.23 20.73
C GLY A 80 -6.71 -11.48 22.18
N GLU A 81 -5.85 -10.61 22.76
CA GLU A 81 -5.38 -10.67 24.15
C GLU A 81 -6.16 -9.68 25.04
N ASP A 82 -6.01 -9.78 26.36
CA ASP A 82 -6.48 -8.74 27.27
C ASP A 82 -5.78 -7.42 26.94
N THR A 83 -6.56 -6.36 26.78
CA THR A 83 -6.04 -5.06 26.34
C THR A 83 -6.65 -3.92 27.18
N VAL A 84 -5.82 -2.95 27.53
CA VAL A 84 -6.24 -1.69 28.15
C VAL A 84 -5.73 -0.54 27.29
N GLU A 85 -6.61 0.39 26.95
CA GLU A 85 -6.23 1.65 26.32
C GLU A 85 -6.39 2.78 27.34
N ILE A 86 -5.28 3.46 27.64
CA ILE A 86 -5.21 4.59 28.57
C ILE A 86 -5.19 5.87 27.76
N THR A 87 -6.28 6.62 27.82
CA THR A 87 -6.39 7.95 27.19
C THR A 87 -5.96 9.00 28.21
N CYS A 88 -4.88 9.70 27.93
CA CYS A 88 -4.27 10.74 28.77
C CYS A 88 -4.17 12.07 28.00
N HIS A 89 -3.75 13.15 28.68
CA HIS A 89 -3.40 14.39 27.99
C HIS A 89 -2.18 14.18 27.08
N GLY A 90 -2.18 14.81 25.89
CA GLY A 90 -1.20 14.62 24.82
C GLY A 90 0.15 15.32 25.04
N SER A 91 0.55 15.60 26.30
CA SER A 91 1.90 16.06 26.64
C SER A 91 2.91 14.96 26.46
N THR A 92 4.03 15.22 25.79
CA THR A 92 5.13 14.25 25.63
C THR A 92 5.69 13.81 26.96
N TYR A 93 5.72 14.70 27.95
CA TYR A 93 6.14 14.37 29.32
C TYR A 93 5.18 13.35 29.97
N ILE A 94 3.88 13.59 29.91
CA ILE A 94 2.86 12.68 30.49
C ILE A 94 2.94 11.30 29.81
N GLN A 95 3.01 11.27 28.49
CA GLN A 95 3.12 10.03 27.70
C GLN A 95 4.34 9.21 28.14
N GLN A 96 5.51 9.84 28.28
CA GLN A 96 6.74 9.19 28.73
C GLN A 96 6.66 8.69 30.16
N GLN A 97 6.09 9.46 31.07
CA GLN A 97 5.93 9.05 32.48
C GLN A 97 5.00 7.84 32.65
N ILE A 98 3.87 7.83 31.92
CA ILE A 98 2.95 6.69 31.92
C ILE A 98 3.63 5.45 31.34
N LEU A 99 4.33 5.60 30.21
CA LEU A 99 5.05 4.49 29.57
C LEU A 99 6.11 3.90 30.50
N GLN A 100 6.89 4.76 31.16
CA GLN A 100 7.91 4.34 32.14
C GLN A 100 7.30 3.63 33.34
N SER A 101 6.16 4.10 33.86
CA SER A 101 5.43 3.46 34.96
C SER A 101 4.91 2.07 34.55
N LEU A 102 4.43 1.89 33.33
CA LEU A 102 4.03 0.59 32.78
C LEU A 102 5.22 -0.37 32.65
N ILE A 103 6.37 0.12 32.16
CA ILE A 103 7.59 -0.69 32.03
C ILE A 103 8.09 -1.11 33.40
N SER A 104 8.16 -0.19 34.35
CA SER A 104 8.56 -0.50 35.73
C SER A 104 7.61 -1.48 36.41
N SER A 105 6.35 -1.53 36.00
CA SER A 105 5.32 -2.44 36.49
C SER A 105 5.33 -3.82 35.81
N GLY A 106 6.17 -4.02 34.78
CA GLY A 106 6.36 -5.33 34.10
C GLY A 106 5.95 -5.41 32.62
N CYS A 107 5.60 -4.28 31.98
CA CYS A 107 5.45 -4.24 30.54
C CYS A 107 6.81 -4.18 29.84
N ARG A 108 6.80 -4.61 28.58
CA ARG A 108 7.87 -4.34 27.61
C ARG A 108 7.35 -3.36 26.55
N ILE A 109 8.23 -2.53 26.02
CA ILE A 109 7.88 -1.71 24.85
C ILE A 109 7.57 -2.63 23.66
N ALA A 110 6.50 -2.34 22.96
CA ALA A 110 6.13 -3.05 21.74
C ALA A 110 7.12 -2.75 20.61
N GLN A 111 7.41 -3.77 19.80
CA GLN A 111 8.15 -3.61 18.55
C GLN A 111 7.23 -3.01 17.45
N PRO A 112 7.79 -2.48 16.36
CA PRO A 112 7.00 -2.07 15.19
C PRO A 112 6.06 -3.19 14.75
N GLY A 113 4.78 -2.88 14.50
CA GLY A 113 3.78 -3.84 14.06
C GLY A 113 3.38 -4.94 15.04
N GLU A 114 3.91 -4.98 16.26
CA GLU A 114 3.73 -6.13 17.16
C GLU A 114 2.26 -6.39 17.56
N TYR A 115 1.44 -5.36 17.68
CA TYR A 115 0.01 -5.58 17.98
C TYR A 115 -0.71 -6.25 16.81
N THR A 116 -0.42 -5.83 15.57
CA THR A 116 -1.00 -6.44 14.37
C THR A 116 -0.45 -7.86 14.16
N GLN A 117 0.85 -8.08 14.43
CA GLN A 117 1.44 -9.41 14.41
C GLN A 117 0.74 -10.37 15.40
N ARG A 118 0.47 -9.91 16.63
CA ARG A 118 -0.27 -10.71 17.62
C ARG A 118 -1.70 -10.97 17.19
N ALA A 119 -2.37 -9.99 16.58
CA ALA A 119 -3.69 -10.17 16.01
C ALA A 119 -3.69 -11.26 14.93
N PHE A 120 -2.70 -11.27 14.04
CA PHE A 120 -2.50 -12.33 13.05
C PHE A 120 -2.24 -13.69 13.72
N MET A 121 -1.28 -13.78 14.65
CA MET A 121 -0.95 -15.03 15.36
C MET A 121 -2.13 -15.60 16.17
N ASN A 122 -3.01 -14.74 16.68
CA ASN A 122 -4.22 -15.13 17.42
C ASN A 122 -5.44 -15.34 16.49
N GLY A 123 -5.24 -15.40 15.16
CA GLY A 123 -6.28 -15.69 14.19
C GLY A 123 -7.39 -14.64 14.08
N LYS A 124 -7.10 -13.38 14.48
CA LYS A 124 -8.06 -12.25 14.35
C LYS A 124 -8.15 -11.74 12.94
N MET A 125 -7.08 -11.93 12.17
CA MET A 125 -6.95 -11.55 10.76
C MET A 125 -5.88 -12.43 10.10
N ASP A 126 -5.93 -12.56 8.81
CA ASP A 126 -4.85 -13.16 8.02
C ASP A 126 -3.75 -12.14 7.67
N LEU A 127 -2.69 -12.60 6.98
CA LEU A 127 -1.54 -11.76 6.68
C LEU A 127 -1.88 -10.63 5.69
N SER A 128 -2.73 -10.90 4.69
CA SER A 128 -3.16 -9.87 3.73
C SER A 128 -4.02 -8.78 4.39
N GLN A 129 -4.85 -9.15 5.37
CA GLN A 129 -5.62 -8.19 6.18
C GLN A 129 -4.70 -7.39 7.11
N ALA A 130 -3.67 -8.03 7.68
CA ALA A 130 -2.67 -7.36 8.52
C ALA A 130 -1.91 -6.29 7.71
N GLU A 131 -1.45 -6.61 6.51
CA GLU A 131 -0.83 -5.64 5.60
C GLU A 131 -1.78 -4.49 5.25
N ALA A 132 -3.08 -4.79 5.02
CA ALA A 132 -4.08 -3.78 4.73
C ALA A 132 -4.33 -2.80 5.90
N VAL A 133 -4.09 -3.19 7.15
CA VAL A 133 -4.13 -2.26 8.31
C VAL A 133 -3.06 -1.18 8.16
N ALA A 134 -1.84 -1.53 7.75
CA ALA A 134 -0.78 -0.55 7.51
C ALA A 134 -1.13 0.37 6.34
N ASP A 135 -1.63 -0.18 5.24
CA ASP A 135 -2.06 0.57 4.06
C ASP A 135 -3.19 1.55 4.38
N LEU A 136 -4.14 1.14 5.22
CA LEU A 136 -5.26 2.01 5.65
C LEU A 136 -4.76 3.21 6.44
N ILE A 137 -3.77 3.01 7.32
CA ILE A 137 -3.17 4.08 8.13
C ILE A 137 -2.35 5.04 7.26
N ALA A 138 -1.62 4.50 6.28
CA ALA A 138 -0.79 5.28 5.36
C ALA A 138 -1.60 5.97 4.26
N SER A 139 -2.90 5.69 4.12
CA SER A 139 -3.72 6.19 3.03
C SER A 139 -3.87 7.71 3.05
N THR A 140 -3.53 8.37 1.95
CA THR A 140 -3.63 9.83 1.74
C THR A 140 -4.64 10.20 0.64
N SER A 141 -5.24 9.20 -0.03
CA SER A 141 -6.23 9.41 -1.08
C SER A 141 -7.48 8.55 -0.85
N ALA A 142 -8.62 8.99 -1.43
CA ALA A 142 -9.87 8.23 -1.38
C ALA A 142 -9.74 6.85 -2.05
N GLY A 143 -8.91 6.73 -3.09
CA GLY A 143 -8.63 5.48 -3.77
C GLY A 143 -7.89 4.50 -2.87
N GLN A 144 -6.78 4.93 -2.25
CA GLN A 144 -6.02 4.14 -1.29
C GLN A 144 -6.87 3.67 -0.11
N HIS A 145 -7.63 4.59 0.50
CA HIS A 145 -8.52 4.28 1.62
C HIS A 145 -9.53 3.19 1.24
N ARG A 146 -10.21 3.30 0.08
CA ARG A 146 -11.19 2.29 -0.37
C ARG A 146 -10.57 0.92 -0.56
N LEU A 147 -9.40 0.85 -1.22
CA LEU A 147 -8.70 -0.42 -1.44
C LEU A 147 -8.26 -1.07 -0.13
N ALA A 148 -7.58 -0.32 0.74
CA ALA A 148 -7.12 -0.83 2.03
C ALA A 148 -8.29 -1.31 2.91
N LEU A 149 -9.40 -0.56 2.93
CA LEU A 149 -10.59 -0.95 3.67
C LEU A 149 -11.25 -2.22 3.11
N SER A 150 -11.29 -2.39 1.78
CA SER A 150 -11.81 -3.60 1.12
C SER A 150 -10.96 -4.82 1.47
N GLN A 151 -9.62 -4.70 1.40
CA GLN A 151 -8.69 -5.77 1.76
C GLN A 151 -8.78 -6.12 3.25
N MET A 152 -8.80 -5.13 4.15
CA MET A 152 -8.94 -5.32 5.59
C MET A 152 -10.25 -6.08 5.95
N ARG A 153 -11.33 -5.89 5.18
CA ARG A 153 -12.60 -6.63 5.32
C ARG A 153 -12.55 -8.07 4.79
N GLY A 154 -11.41 -8.52 4.31
CA GLY A 154 -11.18 -9.89 3.86
C GLY A 154 -11.82 -10.24 2.52
N GLY A 155 -12.07 -9.27 1.63
CA GLY A 155 -12.58 -9.54 0.28
C GLY A 155 -11.62 -10.43 -0.51
N PHE A 156 -10.35 -10.07 -0.53
CA PHE A 156 -9.29 -10.81 -1.19
C PHE A 156 -9.05 -12.18 -0.57
N SER A 157 -9.03 -12.27 0.77
CA SER A 157 -8.84 -13.53 1.48
C SER A 157 -9.93 -14.56 1.20
N ARG A 158 -11.18 -14.11 1.06
CA ARG A 158 -12.30 -15.03 0.70
C ARG A 158 -12.14 -15.61 -0.70
N GLU A 159 -11.72 -14.80 -1.68
CA GLU A 159 -11.46 -15.27 -3.04
C GLU A 159 -10.34 -16.31 -3.07
N LEU A 160 -9.23 -16.03 -2.35
CA LEU A 160 -8.12 -16.98 -2.23
C LEU A 160 -8.54 -18.29 -1.52
N ALA A 161 -9.37 -18.20 -0.50
CA ALA A 161 -9.89 -19.38 0.20
C ALA A 161 -10.77 -20.24 -0.72
N GLU A 162 -11.60 -19.63 -1.56
CA GLU A 162 -12.41 -20.34 -2.54
C GLU A 162 -11.55 -21.04 -3.59
N LEU A 163 -10.58 -20.33 -4.17
CA LEU A 163 -9.61 -20.92 -5.11
C LEU A 163 -8.84 -22.09 -4.48
N ARG A 164 -8.39 -21.94 -3.25
CA ARG A 164 -7.69 -22.98 -2.53
C ARG A 164 -8.56 -24.21 -2.31
N ASN A 165 -9.83 -24.04 -1.93
CA ASN A 165 -10.77 -25.16 -1.77
C ASN A 165 -10.97 -25.89 -3.09
N GLN A 166 -11.07 -25.19 -4.22
CA GLN A 166 -11.17 -25.79 -5.55
C GLN A 166 -9.91 -26.57 -5.91
N LEU A 167 -8.72 -26.02 -5.63
CA LEU A 167 -7.45 -26.69 -5.85
C LEU A 167 -7.28 -27.93 -4.96
N LEU A 168 -7.66 -27.88 -3.69
CA LEU A 168 -7.66 -29.03 -2.78
C LEU A 168 -8.60 -30.13 -3.27
N HIS A 169 -9.79 -29.77 -3.73
CA HIS A 169 -10.72 -30.71 -4.32
C HIS A 169 -10.11 -31.35 -5.58
N PHE A 170 -9.51 -30.54 -6.45
CA PHE A 170 -8.82 -31.03 -7.65
C PHE A 170 -7.67 -31.99 -7.29
N THR A 171 -6.82 -31.63 -6.33
CA THR A 171 -5.72 -32.50 -5.87
C THR A 171 -6.26 -33.82 -5.35
N SER A 172 -7.36 -33.82 -4.57
CA SER A 172 -7.98 -35.04 -4.06
C SER A 172 -8.50 -35.96 -5.17
N LEU A 173 -9.06 -35.41 -6.24
CA LEU A 173 -9.51 -36.16 -7.40
C LEU A 173 -8.34 -36.82 -8.13
N MET A 174 -7.21 -36.08 -8.29
CA MET A 174 -6.01 -36.62 -8.91
C MET A 174 -5.35 -37.72 -8.07
N GLU A 175 -5.31 -37.58 -6.75
CA GLU A 175 -4.79 -38.59 -5.83
C GLU A 175 -5.64 -39.86 -5.85
N LEU A 176 -6.98 -39.74 -5.91
CA LEU A 176 -7.86 -40.88 -6.08
C LEU A 176 -7.61 -41.62 -7.42
N GLU A 177 -7.42 -40.89 -8.52
CA GLU A 177 -7.08 -41.49 -9.81
C GLU A 177 -5.77 -42.29 -9.74
N LEU A 178 -4.78 -41.80 -8.98
CA LEU A 178 -3.51 -42.50 -8.78
C LEU A 178 -3.65 -43.76 -7.93
N ASP A 179 -4.35 -43.69 -6.80
CA ASP A 179 -4.49 -44.81 -5.87
C ASP A 179 -5.28 -45.99 -6.49
N PHE A 180 -6.12 -45.70 -7.46
CA PHE A 180 -6.96 -46.71 -8.14
C PHE A 180 -6.52 -46.99 -9.58
N SER A 181 -5.37 -46.45 -10.02
CA SER A 181 -4.82 -46.67 -11.38
C SER A 181 -4.56 -48.13 -11.74
N ASP A 182 -4.45 -49.03 -10.74
CA ASP A 182 -4.32 -50.48 -10.94
C ASP A 182 -5.66 -51.20 -11.30
N HIS A 183 -6.80 -50.46 -11.24
CA HIS A 183 -8.12 -50.97 -11.58
C HIS A 183 -8.60 -50.36 -12.89
N GLU A 184 -8.39 -51.04 -14.01
CA GLU A 184 -8.62 -50.57 -15.40
C GLU A 184 -10.07 -50.11 -15.73
N GLU A 185 -11.03 -50.17 -14.80
CA GLU A 185 -12.46 -49.90 -15.07
C GLU A 185 -13.04 -48.68 -14.35
N LEU A 186 -12.26 -47.88 -13.60
CA LEU A 186 -12.80 -46.77 -12.81
C LEU A 186 -12.10 -45.43 -13.17
N GLU A 187 -12.69 -44.70 -14.08
CA GLU A 187 -12.37 -43.24 -14.23
C GLU A 187 -13.05 -42.48 -13.07
N PHE A 188 -12.27 -42.06 -12.07
CA PHE A 188 -12.78 -41.33 -10.90
C PHE A 188 -12.97 -39.83 -11.15
N ALA A 189 -12.35 -39.27 -12.20
CA ALA A 189 -12.55 -37.90 -12.60
C ALA A 189 -12.60 -37.81 -14.13
N ASP A 190 -13.65 -37.18 -14.63
CA ASP A 190 -13.71 -36.81 -16.04
C ASP A 190 -12.63 -35.77 -16.33
N ARG A 191 -11.64 -36.11 -17.15
CA ARG A 191 -10.56 -35.19 -17.55
C ARG A 191 -11.08 -33.89 -18.20
N SER A 192 -12.30 -33.89 -18.72
CA SER A 192 -12.97 -32.68 -19.23
C SER A 192 -13.39 -31.75 -18.11
N GLU A 193 -13.87 -32.29 -16.98
CA GLU A 193 -14.22 -31.51 -15.78
C GLU A 193 -12.95 -30.93 -15.14
N LEU A 194 -11.88 -31.72 -15.06
CA LEU A 194 -10.58 -31.26 -14.55
C LEU A 194 -10.00 -30.12 -15.37
N ARG A 195 -10.08 -30.20 -16.72
CA ARG A 195 -9.67 -29.10 -17.59
C ARG A 195 -10.49 -27.83 -17.37
N THR A 196 -11.82 -27.98 -17.31
CA THR A 196 -12.73 -26.86 -17.07
C THR A 196 -12.41 -26.16 -15.72
N LEU A 197 -12.10 -26.96 -14.69
CA LEU A 197 -11.72 -26.44 -13.38
C LEU A 197 -10.36 -25.73 -13.44
N ALA A 198 -9.36 -26.30 -14.12
CA ALA A 198 -8.06 -25.67 -14.30
C ALA A 198 -8.16 -24.34 -15.08
N ASP A 199 -8.97 -24.31 -16.14
CA ASP A 199 -9.21 -23.10 -16.92
C ASP A 199 -9.91 -22.01 -16.09
N HIS A 200 -10.85 -22.38 -15.25
CA HIS A 200 -11.52 -21.45 -14.34
C HIS A 200 -10.55 -20.86 -13.32
N ILE A 201 -9.72 -21.71 -12.68
CA ILE A 201 -8.73 -21.27 -11.70
C ILE A 201 -7.70 -20.35 -12.37
N GLU A 202 -7.20 -20.71 -13.56
CA GLU A 202 -6.29 -19.88 -14.34
C GLU A 202 -6.87 -18.49 -14.60
N GLN A 203 -8.12 -18.41 -15.07
CA GLN A 203 -8.78 -17.14 -15.36
C GLN A 203 -8.89 -16.24 -14.12
N VAL A 204 -9.22 -16.81 -12.95
CA VAL A 204 -9.34 -16.02 -11.71
C VAL A 204 -7.97 -15.53 -11.25
N ILE A 205 -6.94 -16.39 -11.23
CA ILE A 205 -5.57 -15.99 -10.85
C ILE A 205 -5.02 -14.95 -11.82
N SER A 206 -5.22 -15.14 -13.14
CA SER A 206 -4.78 -14.20 -14.17
C SER A 206 -5.43 -12.82 -13.99
N LYS A 207 -6.75 -12.78 -13.74
CA LYS A 207 -7.47 -11.53 -13.46
C LYS A 207 -6.95 -10.82 -12.21
N LEU A 208 -6.68 -11.56 -11.13
CA LEU A 208 -6.10 -11.00 -9.92
C LEU A 208 -4.69 -10.45 -10.17
N ALA A 209 -3.83 -11.19 -10.87
CA ALA A 209 -2.48 -10.75 -11.21
C ALA A 209 -2.51 -9.49 -12.10
N GLN A 210 -3.36 -9.45 -13.12
CA GLN A 210 -3.51 -8.28 -13.99
C GLN A 210 -4.00 -7.03 -13.25
N SER A 211 -4.80 -7.19 -12.19
CA SER A 211 -5.29 -6.08 -11.39
C SER A 211 -4.18 -5.33 -10.65
N PHE A 212 -3.00 -5.96 -10.49
CA PHE A 212 -1.87 -5.37 -9.76
C PHE A 212 -1.38 -4.05 -10.36
N SER A 213 -1.37 -3.90 -11.68
CA SER A 213 -0.96 -2.65 -12.33
C SER A 213 -1.82 -1.46 -11.88
N VAL A 214 -3.13 -1.65 -11.83
CA VAL A 214 -4.09 -0.64 -11.35
C VAL A 214 -3.96 -0.44 -9.84
N GLY A 215 -3.88 -1.53 -9.08
CA GLY A 215 -3.73 -1.48 -7.62
C GLY A 215 -2.45 -0.77 -7.18
N ASN A 216 -1.34 -1.06 -7.83
CA ASN A 216 -0.06 -0.42 -7.60
C ASN A 216 -0.09 1.08 -7.93
N ALA A 217 -0.72 1.46 -9.04
CA ALA A 217 -0.90 2.87 -9.41
C ALA A 217 -1.75 3.63 -8.38
N ILE A 218 -2.79 3.00 -7.82
CA ILE A 218 -3.61 3.62 -6.78
C ILE A 218 -2.86 3.71 -5.45
N LYS A 219 -2.13 2.65 -5.06
CA LYS A 219 -1.39 2.57 -3.79
C LYS A 219 -0.18 3.48 -3.76
N ASN A 220 0.67 3.41 -4.78
CA ASN A 220 1.97 4.08 -4.83
C ASN A 220 1.95 5.38 -5.66
N GLY A 221 0.81 5.71 -6.26
CA GLY A 221 0.65 6.84 -7.16
C GLY A 221 1.03 6.50 -8.60
N ILE A 222 0.37 7.17 -9.54
CA ILE A 222 0.62 7.05 -10.96
C ILE A 222 1.96 7.71 -11.26
N PRO A 223 2.91 6.97 -11.85
CA PRO A 223 4.24 7.53 -12.10
C PRO A 223 4.20 8.53 -13.26
N VAL A 224 4.59 9.79 -12.98
CA VAL A 224 4.64 10.91 -13.91
C VAL A 224 6.07 11.41 -14.06
N ALA A 225 6.57 11.55 -15.29
CA ALA A 225 7.82 12.22 -15.58
C ALA A 225 7.57 13.60 -16.21
N ILE A 226 8.28 14.62 -15.72
CA ILE A 226 8.30 15.96 -16.35
C ILE A 226 9.60 16.08 -17.14
N ILE A 227 9.49 16.06 -18.46
CA ILE A 227 10.63 16.04 -19.40
C ILE A 227 10.60 17.29 -20.27
N GLY A 228 11.75 17.81 -20.63
CA GLY A 228 11.90 18.98 -21.49
C GLY A 228 13.29 19.54 -21.38
N GLU A 229 13.64 20.43 -22.30
CA GLU A 229 14.94 21.09 -22.35
C GLU A 229 15.31 21.81 -21.05
N THR A 230 16.59 22.16 -20.93
CA THR A 230 17.09 23.00 -19.82
C THR A 230 16.35 24.34 -19.81
N ASN A 231 15.88 24.78 -18.64
CA ASN A 231 15.10 26.01 -18.44
C ASN A 231 13.70 26.06 -19.09
N ALA A 232 13.17 24.93 -19.53
CA ALA A 232 11.77 24.84 -20.01
C ALA A 232 10.73 25.14 -18.90
N GLY A 233 11.14 25.17 -17.62
CA GLY A 233 10.27 25.51 -16.49
C GLY A 233 9.80 24.29 -15.70
N LYS A 234 10.48 23.15 -15.80
CA LYS A 234 10.11 21.89 -15.12
C LYS A 234 9.98 22.06 -13.60
N SER A 235 10.98 22.66 -12.94
CA SER A 235 10.95 22.91 -11.48
C SER A 235 9.84 23.88 -11.08
N THR A 236 9.57 24.88 -11.93
CA THR A 236 8.50 25.85 -11.70
C THR A 236 7.14 25.19 -11.79
N LEU A 237 6.94 24.29 -12.77
CA LEU A 237 5.72 23.53 -12.93
C LEU A 237 5.49 22.58 -11.74
N LEU A 238 6.52 21.80 -11.36
CA LEU A 238 6.43 20.90 -10.21
C LEU A 238 6.06 21.67 -8.92
N ASN A 239 6.71 22.81 -8.67
CA ASN A 239 6.40 23.67 -7.53
C ASN A 239 5.01 24.28 -7.61
N ALA A 240 4.50 24.61 -8.80
CA ALA A 240 3.14 25.11 -8.97
C ALA A 240 2.11 24.02 -8.60
N LEU A 241 2.33 22.78 -9.07
CA LEU A 241 1.48 21.63 -8.75
C LEU A 241 1.52 21.29 -7.25
N LEU A 242 2.71 21.27 -6.63
CA LEU A 242 2.89 20.97 -5.19
C LEU A 242 2.29 22.03 -4.27
N ASN A 243 2.35 23.32 -4.64
CA ASN A 243 1.87 24.40 -3.77
C ASN A 243 0.35 24.53 -3.74
N GLU A 244 -0.37 24.01 -4.70
CA GLU A 244 -1.83 23.96 -4.68
C GLU A 244 -2.36 22.91 -3.69
N ASP A 245 -1.60 21.83 -3.46
CA ASP A 245 -1.98 20.70 -2.59
C ASP A 245 -1.60 20.91 -1.10
N LYS A 246 -0.60 21.76 -0.80
CA LYS A 246 -0.14 22.03 0.57
C LYS A 246 -1.17 22.66 1.51
N ALA A 247 -2.34 23.02 1.02
CA ALA A 247 -3.43 23.55 1.84
C ALA A 247 -4.13 22.45 2.69
N ILE A 248 -3.85 21.16 2.49
CA ILE A 248 -4.65 20.06 3.08
C ILE A 248 -3.79 19.01 3.82
N VAL A 249 -2.46 18.93 3.65
CA VAL A 249 -1.65 17.86 4.23
C VAL A 249 -0.64 18.36 5.27
N SER A 250 -0.73 17.82 6.49
CA SER A 250 0.26 17.99 7.56
C SER A 250 1.60 17.35 7.20
N ASP A 251 2.71 17.98 7.61
CA ASP A 251 4.08 17.48 7.47
C ASP A 251 4.27 16.12 8.18
N ILE A 252 4.00 15.03 7.50
CA ILE A 252 4.45 13.71 7.93
C ILE A 252 5.71 13.40 7.14
N HIS A 253 6.87 13.70 7.72
CA HIS A 253 8.16 13.25 7.21
C HIS A 253 8.26 11.74 7.42
N GLY A 254 8.00 10.97 6.35
CA GLY A 254 8.27 9.53 6.29
C GLY A 254 9.74 9.29 5.93
N THR A 255 10.41 8.58 6.82
CA THR A 255 11.75 8.03 6.72
C THR A 255 11.95 7.17 5.48
N THR A 256 12.76 7.61 4.50
CA THR A 256 13.76 6.77 3.79
C THR A 256 14.60 7.65 2.87
N ARG A 257 15.90 7.44 2.88
CA ARG A 257 16.98 8.24 2.24
C ARG A 257 17.22 7.88 0.77
N ASP A 258 16.29 7.26 0.08
CA ASP A 258 16.46 6.85 -1.32
C ASP A 258 15.37 7.47 -2.19
N VAL A 259 15.81 8.27 -3.18
CA VAL A 259 15.05 8.95 -4.25
C VAL A 259 13.95 9.89 -3.72
N ILE A 260 14.20 11.20 -3.86
CA ILE A 260 13.20 12.25 -3.52
C ILE A 260 12.12 12.22 -4.61
N GLU A 261 11.05 11.48 -4.37
CA GLU A 261 9.85 11.48 -5.19
C GLU A 261 8.78 12.33 -4.49
N ASP A 262 8.16 13.24 -5.23
CA ASP A 262 7.06 14.04 -4.72
C ASP A 262 5.73 13.43 -5.14
N THR A 263 4.79 13.30 -4.21
CA THR A 263 3.43 12.81 -4.50
C THR A 263 2.41 13.93 -4.34
N ILE A 264 1.45 13.97 -5.25
CA ILE A 264 0.37 14.96 -5.27
C ILE A 264 -0.97 14.23 -5.42
N ASN A 265 -1.96 14.61 -4.60
CA ASN A 265 -3.33 14.11 -4.72
C ASN A 265 -4.15 15.07 -5.59
N ILE A 266 -4.50 14.65 -6.79
CA ILE A 266 -5.32 15.42 -7.73
C ILE A 266 -6.67 14.71 -7.88
N ASN A 267 -7.76 15.35 -7.50
CA ASN A 267 -9.12 14.79 -7.61
C ASN A 267 -9.29 13.39 -6.98
N GLY A 268 -8.58 13.10 -5.89
CA GLY A 268 -8.65 11.83 -5.18
C GLY A 268 -7.76 10.71 -5.78
N GLN A 269 -6.99 11.01 -6.82
CA GLN A 269 -5.97 10.14 -7.40
C GLN A 269 -4.58 10.63 -7.00
N LEU A 270 -3.70 9.69 -6.65
CA LEU A 270 -2.33 9.99 -6.27
C LEU A 270 -1.43 9.95 -7.51
N PHE A 271 -0.69 11.03 -7.77
CA PHE A 271 0.34 11.12 -8.81
C PHE A 271 1.71 11.19 -8.15
N ARG A 272 2.65 10.40 -8.64
CA ARG A 272 4.02 10.31 -8.14
C ARG A 272 4.97 10.85 -9.19
N PHE A 273 5.57 12.02 -8.94
CA PHE A 273 6.53 12.65 -9.83
C PHE A 273 7.91 12.05 -9.62
N ILE A 274 8.45 11.42 -10.68
CA ILE A 274 9.71 10.68 -10.65
C ILE A 274 10.88 11.65 -10.88
N ASP A 275 12.00 11.41 -10.15
CA ASP A 275 13.27 12.15 -10.27
C ASP A 275 13.14 13.67 -10.09
N THR A 276 12.43 14.05 -9.04
CA THR A 276 12.27 15.47 -8.68
C THR A 276 13.59 16.13 -8.23
N ALA A 277 14.60 15.35 -7.83
CA ALA A 277 15.93 15.83 -7.46
C ALA A 277 16.66 16.46 -8.67
N GLY A 278 16.65 15.79 -9.83
CA GLY A 278 17.20 16.35 -11.08
C GLY A 278 16.46 17.58 -11.59
N ILE A 279 15.20 17.75 -11.17
CA ILE A 279 14.37 18.92 -11.50
C ILE A 279 14.69 20.10 -10.55
N ARG A 280 15.09 19.85 -9.30
CA ARG A 280 15.35 20.89 -8.27
C ARG A 280 16.77 21.45 -8.31
N GLU A 281 17.76 20.67 -8.74
CA GLU A 281 19.16 21.09 -8.84
C GLU A 281 19.44 21.77 -10.17
N THR A 282 19.29 23.10 -10.22
CA THR A 282 19.71 23.97 -11.35
C THR A 282 21.12 24.47 -11.12
N SER A 283 22.15 23.68 -11.41
CA SER A 283 23.51 24.19 -11.53
C SER A 283 24.20 23.54 -12.73
N ASP A 284 24.85 24.40 -13.54
CA ASP A 284 25.42 24.15 -14.86
C ASP A 284 26.52 23.06 -14.99
N ALA A 285 26.76 22.29 -13.93
CA ALA A 285 27.87 21.32 -13.90
C ALA A 285 27.49 19.85 -14.14
N ILE A 286 26.23 19.52 -14.38
CA ILE A 286 25.74 18.10 -14.38
C ILE A 286 24.82 17.80 -15.59
N GLU A 287 25.08 18.39 -16.76
CA GLU A 287 24.23 18.22 -17.94
C GLU A 287 24.15 16.74 -18.43
N ALA A 288 25.29 16.04 -18.44
CA ALA A 288 25.32 14.61 -18.86
C ALA A 288 24.62 13.65 -17.88
N LEU A 289 24.72 13.89 -16.56
CA LEU A 289 24.02 13.12 -15.53
C LEU A 289 22.50 13.39 -15.53
N GLY A 290 22.09 14.60 -15.93
CA GLY A 290 20.69 14.99 -16.05
C GLY A 290 19.95 14.25 -17.18
N ILE A 291 20.61 13.99 -18.30
CA ILE A 291 20.04 13.27 -19.45
C ILE A 291 19.79 11.79 -19.08
N GLU A 292 20.77 11.12 -18.45
CA GLU A 292 20.63 9.72 -18.05
C GLU A 292 19.50 9.51 -17.00
N ARG A 293 19.36 10.44 -16.06
CA ARG A 293 18.27 10.45 -15.08
C ARG A 293 16.90 10.67 -15.74
N SER A 294 16.84 11.61 -16.68
CA SER A 294 15.62 11.86 -17.47
C SER A 294 15.19 10.62 -18.25
N PHE A 295 16.13 9.86 -18.80
CA PHE A 295 15.81 8.60 -19.49
C PHE A 295 15.31 7.53 -18.51
N LYS A 296 15.90 7.39 -17.34
CA LYS A 296 15.41 6.48 -16.30
C LYS A 296 13.99 6.84 -15.84
N ALA A 297 13.74 8.14 -15.65
CA ALA A 297 12.41 8.63 -15.30
C ALA A 297 11.40 8.33 -16.42
N LEU A 298 11.77 8.54 -17.68
CA LEU A 298 10.95 8.17 -18.82
C LEU A 298 10.61 6.68 -18.84
N ASP A 299 11.59 5.80 -18.62
CA ASP A 299 11.37 4.35 -18.65
C ASP A 299 10.35 3.90 -17.59
N GLN A 300 10.34 4.53 -16.43
CA GLN A 300 9.45 4.21 -15.30
C GLN A 300 8.08 4.90 -15.38
N ALA A 301 7.95 6.00 -16.13
CA ALA A 301 6.74 6.79 -16.19
C ALA A 301 5.61 6.10 -16.98
N GLN A 302 4.39 6.23 -16.50
CA GLN A 302 3.18 5.91 -17.22
C GLN A 302 2.65 7.14 -17.99
N ILE A 303 2.76 8.32 -17.36
CA ILE A 303 2.39 9.61 -17.96
C ILE A 303 3.65 10.45 -18.11
N VAL A 304 3.80 11.08 -19.27
CA VAL A 304 4.90 12.00 -19.56
C VAL A 304 4.37 13.39 -19.83
N ILE A 305 4.76 14.36 -19.02
CA ILE A 305 4.54 15.77 -19.31
C ILE A 305 5.76 16.26 -20.09
N LEU A 306 5.63 16.38 -21.41
CA LEU A 306 6.66 16.86 -22.29
C LEU A 306 6.55 18.39 -22.39
N MET A 307 7.53 19.11 -21.81
CA MET A 307 7.50 20.57 -21.73
C MET A 307 8.25 21.20 -22.90
N TYR A 308 7.56 22.10 -23.58
CA TYR A 308 8.13 22.99 -24.59
C TYR A 308 8.07 24.44 -24.12
N ASP A 309 9.18 25.17 -24.23
CA ASP A 309 9.26 26.60 -23.95
C ASP A 309 8.88 27.41 -25.20
N LEU A 310 7.71 28.05 -25.19
CA LEU A 310 7.19 28.82 -26.31
C LEU A 310 8.10 29.99 -26.76
N THR A 311 9.06 30.39 -25.91
CA THR A 311 10.02 31.47 -26.25
C THR A 311 11.28 30.98 -26.98
N ARG A 312 11.41 29.65 -27.23
CA ARG A 312 12.55 29.03 -27.88
C ARG A 312 12.27 28.59 -29.31
N ASP A 313 13.35 28.34 -30.07
CA ASP A 313 13.20 27.80 -31.42
C ASP A 313 12.61 26.37 -31.39
N LEU A 314 11.61 26.14 -32.25
CA LEU A 314 10.97 24.85 -32.38
C LEU A 314 11.95 23.75 -32.82
N LYS A 315 12.96 24.10 -33.61
CA LYS A 315 13.95 23.14 -34.12
C LYS A 315 14.78 22.48 -33.03
N ASP A 316 15.13 23.20 -31.97
CA ASP A 316 15.89 22.65 -30.84
C ASP A 316 15.00 21.61 -30.11
N PHE A 317 13.74 21.95 -29.90
CA PHE A 317 12.77 21.03 -29.29
C PHE A 317 12.49 19.79 -30.17
N GLU A 318 12.43 19.95 -31.49
CA GLU A 318 12.26 18.82 -32.42
C GLU A 318 13.48 17.89 -32.39
N ALA A 319 14.70 18.43 -32.29
CA ALA A 319 15.91 17.64 -32.12
C ALA A 319 15.88 16.85 -30.78
N PHE A 320 15.50 17.51 -29.68
CA PHE A 320 15.32 16.86 -28.39
C PHE A 320 14.23 15.76 -28.44
N TYR A 321 13.12 16.03 -29.12
CA TYR A 321 12.06 15.03 -29.31
C TYR A 321 12.58 13.76 -30.00
N GLN A 322 13.38 13.87 -31.06
CA GLN A 322 13.95 12.73 -31.78
C GLN A 322 14.76 11.80 -30.87
N GLU A 323 15.42 12.34 -29.88
CA GLU A 323 16.22 11.58 -28.92
C GLU A 323 15.35 10.77 -27.95
N ILE A 324 14.21 11.34 -27.51
CA ILE A 324 13.33 10.70 -26.52
C ILE A 324 12.19 9.88 -27.15
N ALA A 325 11.87 10.09 -28.43
CA ALA A 325 10.72 9.48 -29.11
C ALA A 325 10.64 7.95 -28.95
N PRO A 326 11.75 7.17 -29.04
CA PRO A 326 11.66 5.70 -28.85
C PRO A 326 11.16 5.28 -27.48
N ARG A 327 11.32 6.13 -26.44
CA ARG A 327 10.92 5.84 -25.06
C ARG A 327 9.51 6.32 -24.72
N LEU A 328 8.84 7.02 -25.62
CA LEU A 328 7.45 7.49 -25.46
C LEU A 328 6.41 6.45 -25.90
N THR A 329 6.85 5.36 -26.51
CA THR A 329 5.96 4.28 -26.95
C THR A 329 5.20 3.69 -25.76
N ASN A 330 3.87 3.50 -25.93
CA ASN A 330 2.96 2.97 -24.90
C ASN A 330 2.81 3.84 -23.64
N LYS A 331 3.13 5.13 -23.74
CA LYS A 331 2.95 6.10 -22.65
C LYS A 331 1.90 7.13 -23.00
N SER A 332 1.20 7.63 -22.00
CA SER A 332 0.30 8.75 -22.15
C SER A 332 1.11 10.05 -22.15
N VAL A 333 1.09 10.80 -23.23
CA VAL A 333 1.89 12.02 -23.37
C VAL A 333 1.02 13.26 -23.32
N ILE A 334 1.39 14.20 -22.44
CA ILE A 334 0.83 15.57 -22.39
C ILE A 334 1.91 16.54 -22.83
N LEU A 335 1.71 17.18 -23.97
CA LEU A 335 2.58 18.25 -24.47
C LEU A 335 2.18 19.57 -23.81
N ALA A 336 3.00 20.01 -22.85
CA ALA A 336 2.78 21.25 -22.11
C ALA A 336 3.62 22.39 -22.71
N MET A 337 2.98 23.27 -23.43
CA MET A 337 3.59 24.47 -24.03
C MET A 337 3.64 25.57 -22.96
N ASN A 338 4.82 25.73 -22.35
CA ASN A 338 5.00 26.65 -21.21
C ASN A 338 5.33 28.08 -21.66
N LYS A 339 5.11 29.03 -20.77
CA LYS A 339 5.32 30.50 -20.93
C LYS A 339 4.31 31.12 -21.93
N CYS A 340 3.08 30.61 -21.97
CA CYS A 340 2.03 31.16 -22.82
C CYS A 340 1.64 32.61 -22.47
N ASP A 341 2.02 33.10 -21.29
CA ASP A 341 1.85 34.49 -20.86
C ASP A 341 2.71 35.50 -21.63
N VAL A 342 3.76 35.03 -22.32
CA VAL A 342 4.71 35.90 -23.07
C VAL A 342 4.28 36.06 -24.54
N LEU A 343 3.44 35.14 -25.08
CA LEU A 343 3.06 35.14 -26.49
C LEU A 343 1.53 35.26 -26.67
N PRO A 344 1.07 35.94 -27.73
CA PRO A 344 -0.36 35.98 -28.04
C PRO A 344 -0.88 34.59 -28.39
N ALA A 345 -2.12 34.27 -27.98
CA ALA A 345 -2.76 32.94 -28.12
C ALA A 345 -2.83 32.44 -29.59
N SER A 346 -2.70 33.32 -30.58
CA SER A 346 -2.69 33.00 -32.00
C SER A 346 -1.35 32.46 -32.52
N SER A 347 -0.32 32.33 -31.66
CA SER A 347 1.07 31.96 -32.05
C SER A 347 1.47 30.56 -31.61
N LEU A 348 0.54 29.65 -31.42
CA LEU A 348 0.89 28.26 -31.06
C LEU A 348 1.57 27.58 -32.25
N PRO A 349 2.70 26.88 -32.03
CA PRO A 349 3.45 26.22 -33.07
C PRO A 349 2.72 24.98 -33.61
N THR A 350 2.99 24.64 -34.88
CA THR A 350 2.64 23.34 -35.45
C THR A 350 3.90 22.48 -35.45
N PHE A 351 3.79 21.29 -34.87
CA PHE A 351 4.92 20.37 -34.74
C PHE A 351 5.07 19.50 -36.00
N SER A 352 6.31 19.21 -36.40
CA SER A 352 6.62 18.36 -37.57
C SER A 352 6.57 16.85 -37.24
N PHE A 353 6.47 16.49 -35.97
CA PHE A 353 6.40 15.11 -35.51
C PHE A 353 4.94 14.70 -35.13
N PRO A 354 4.64 13.41 -35.12
CA PRO A 354 3.29 12.93 -34.80
C PRO A 354 2.90 13.28 -33.37
N THR A 355 1.84 14.07 -33.22
CA THR A 355 1.19 14.35 -31.93
C THR A 355 -0.17 13.69 -31.83
N GLU A 356 -0.45 12.74 -32.73
CA GLU A 356 -1.72 12.01 -32.76
C GLU A 356 -1.86 11.13 -31.50
N GLY A 357 -2.97 11.29 -30.79
CA GLY A 357 -3.20 10.62 -29.50
C GLY A 357 -2.59 11.35 -28.30
N TRP A 358 -1.88 12.47 -28.49
CA TRP A 358 -1.33 13.29 -27.41
C TRP A 358 -2.31 14.38 -27.00
N HIS A 359 -2.30 14.69 -25.69
CA HIS A 359 -2.99 15.87 -25.20
C HIS A 359 -2.06 17.08 -25.26
N GLN A 360 -2.58 18.22 -25.71
CA GLN A 360 -1.80 19.46 -25.84
C GLN A 360 -2.42 20.55 -24.97
N ILE A 361 -1.61 21.26 -24.22
CA ILE A 361 -2.05 22.34 -23.34
C ILE A 361 -1.02 23.48 -23.32
N ALA A 362 -1.49 24.73 -23.44
CA ALA A 362 -0.65 25.92 -23.24
C ALA A 362 -0.77 26.36 -21.79
N ILE A 363 0.36 26.46 -21.08
CA ILE A 363 0.43 26.81 -19.67
C ILE A 363 1.38 27.98 -19.42
N SER A 364 1.22 28.66 -18.28
CA SER A 364 2.29 29.43 -17.65
C SER A 364 2.54 28.94 -16.24
N ALA A 365 3.60 28.14 -16.07
CA ALA A 365 3.97 27.62 -14.77
C ALA A 365 4.29 28.73 -13.76
N LYS A 366 4.90 29.85 -14.21
CA LYS A 366 5.22 31.00 -13.38
C LYS A 366 3.97 31.83 -13.05
N GLY A 367 3.11 32.07 -14.04
CA GLY A 367 1.87 32.83 -13.90
C GLY A 367 0.70 32.01 -13.33
N LYS A 368 0.89 30.71 -13.12
CA LYS A 368 -0.15 29.75 -12.71
C LYS A 368 -1.37 29.73 -13.64
N LEU A 369 -1.16 29.98 -14.94
CA LEU A 369 -2.25 29.93 -15.94
C LEU A 369 -2.40 28.51 -16.43
N HIS A 370 -3.65 28.03 -16.50
CA HIS A 370 -4.06 26.69 -17.00
C HIS A 370 -3.44 25.52 -16.22
N ILE A 371 -3.04 25.71 -14.95
CA ILE A 371 -2.52 24.64 -14.11
C ILE A 371 -3.66 23.71 -13.66
N ALA A 372 -4.83 24.28 -13.34
CA ALA A 372 -6.02 23.48 -12.98
C ALA A 372 -6.50 22.60 -14.15
N GLU A 373 -6.46 23.12 -15.38
CA GLU A 373 -6.77 22.35 -16.58
C GLU A 373 -5.74 21.23 -16.84
N LEU A 374 -4.45 21.47 -16.54
CA LEU A 374 -3.40 20.43 -16.60
C LEU A 374 -3.67 19.33 -15.55
N GLN A 375 -4.09 19.70 -14.34
CA GLN A 375 -4.48 18.75 -13.30
C GLN A 375 -5.69 17.89 -13.72
N GLN A 376 -6.69 18.50 -14.32
CA GLN A 376 -7.85 17.78 -14.85
C GLN A 376 -7.40 16.81 -15.95
N LEU A 377 -6.55 17.25 -16.86
CA LEU A 377 -6.02 16.45 -17.96
C LEU A 377 -5.21 15.25 -17.45
N LEU A 378 -4.39 15.44 -16.39
CA LEU A 378 -3.69 14.34 -15.71
C LEU A 378 -4.68 13.27 -15.21
N THR A 379 -5.80 13.71 -14.62
CA THR A 379 -6.85 12.80 -14.13
C THR A 379 -7.54 12.04 -15.28
N GLU A 380 -7.81 12.71 -16.40
CA GLU A 380 -8.43 12.10 -17.59
C GLU A 380 -7.52 11.07 -18.26
N VAL A 381 -6.22 11.41 -18.38
CA VAL A 381 -5.21 10.56 -19.03
C VAL A 381 -4.82 9.35 -18.19
N SER A 382 -5.00 9.42 -16.88
CA SER A 382 -4.59 8.37 -15.93
C SER A 382 -5.28 7.02 -16.17
N SER A 383 -6.44 7.02 -16.84
CA SER A 383 -7.22 5.81 -17.21
C SER A 383 -7.47 4.84 -16.05
N ILE A 384 -7.45 5.33 -14.79
CA ILE A 384 -7.81 4.48 -13.66
C ILE A 384 -9.32 4.23 -13.70
N PRO A 385 -9.76 2.97 -13.81
CA PRO A 385 -11.18 2.65 -13.82
C PRO A 385 -11.84 3.07 -12.51
N THR A 386 -13.11 3.47 -12.58
CA THR A 386 -13.90 3.74 -11.38
C THR A 386 -14.04 2.45 -10.57
N LEU A 387 -13.43 2.41 -9.38
CA LEU A 387 -13.47 1.24 -8.51
C LEU A 387 -14.82 1.11 -7.83
N HIS A 388 -15.41 -0.06 -7.90
CA HIS A 388 -16.57 -0.45 -7.11
C HIS A 388 -16.11 -1.11 -5.79
N GLN A 389 -16.95 -1.07 -4.77
CA GLN A 389 -16.63 -1.69 -3.46
C GLN A 389 -16.46 -3.21 -3.53
N SER A 390 -16.96 -3.84 -4.59
CA SER A 390 -16.85 -5.28 -4.85
C SER A 390 -15.58 -5.68 -5.57
N ASP A 391 -14.80 -4.73 -6.11
CA ASP A 391 -13.64 -5.04 -6.92
C ASP A 391 -12.49 -5.52 -6.03
N ILE A 392 -11.99 -6.72 -6.34
CA ILE A 392 -10.83 -7.30 -5.67
C ILE A 392 -9.61 -6.94 -6.51
N ILE A 393 -8.73 -6.12 -5.93
CA ILE A 393 -7.55 -5.58 -6.61
C ILE A 393 -6.32 -5.85 -5.77
N VAL A 394 -5.30 -6.40 -6.40
CA VAL A 394 -4.00 -6.68 -5.79
C VAL A 394 -3.17 -5.39 -5.76
N THR A 395 -2.65 -5.04 -4.57
CA THR A 395 -1.87 -3.81 -4.37
C THR A 395 -0.44 -4.07 -3.89
N ASN A 396 -0.15 -5.30 -3.43
CA ASN A 396 1.13 -5.66 -2.84
C ASN A 396 1.95 -6.48 -3.84
N ALA A 397 3.24 -6.10 -4.03
CA ALA A 397 4.15 -6.79 -4.92
C ALA A 397 4.36 -8.27 -4.52
N ARG A 398 4.41 -8.57 -3.20
CA ARG A 398 4.49 -9.95 -2.69
C ARG A 398 3.30 -10.80 -3.15
N HIS A 399 2.09 -10.24 -3.09
CA HIS A 399 0.89 -10.95 -3.57
C HIS A 399 0.92 -11.17 -5.08
N PHE A 400 1.39 -10.17 -5.83
CA PHE A 400 1.54 -10.29 -7.29
C PHE A 400 2.56 -11.36 -7.67
N GLU A 401 3.70 -11.42 -6.99
CA GLU A 401 4.73 -12.45 -7.18
C GLU A 401 4.17 -13.85 -6.89
N ALA A 402 3.51 -14.03 -5.76
CA ALA A 402 2.88 -15.30 -5.40
C ALA A 402 1.79 -15.73 -6.40
N LEU A 403 0.96 -14.79 -6.89
CA LEU A 403 -0.04 -15.07 -7.93
C LEU A 403 0.63 -15.43 -9.27
N THR A 404 1.76 -14.82 -9.61
CA THR A 404 2.50 -15.14 -10.83
C THR A 404 3.04 -16.57 -10.77
N HIS A 405 3.64 -16.98 -9.66
CA HIS A 405 4.10 -18.37 -9.49
C HIS A 405 2.92 -19.36 -9.46
N ALA A 406 1.79 -19.00 -8.83
CA ALA A 406 0.59 -19.82 -8.87
C ALA A 406 0.06 -19.98 -10.30
N LEU A 407 0.14 -18.92 -11.13
CA LEU A 407 -0.25 -18.94 -12.54
C LEU A 407 0.67 -19.84 -13.37
N GLU A 408 1.98 -19.79 -13.14
CA GLU A 408 2.94 -20.70 -13.77
C GLU A 408 2.65 -22.17 -13.42
N ALA A 409 2.32 -22.45 -12.15
CA ALA A 409 1.98 -23.79 -11.70
C ALA A 409 0.69 -24.31 -12.36
N ILE A 410 -0.38 -23.49 -12.43
CA ILE A 410 -1.64 -23.92 -13.06
C ILE A 410 -1.50 -24.11 -14.58
N HIS A 411 -0.65 -23.35 -15.26
CA HIS A 411 -0.33 -23.57 -16.67
C HIS A 411 0.33 -24.93 -16.87
N ARG A 412 1.27 -25.35 -15.99
CA ARG A 412 1.86 -26.70 -16.05
C ARG A 412 0.81 -27.80 -15.81
N VAL A 413 -0.15 -27.57 -14.91
CA VAL A 413 -1.30 -28.47 -14.74
C VAL A 413 -2.10 -28.62 -16.04
N GLN A 414 -2.41 -27.52 -16.71
CA GLN A 414 -3.13 -27.55 -18.01
C GLN A 414 -2.33 -28.30 -19.08
N GLU A 415 -1.03 -28.03 -19.19
CA GLU A 415 -0.14 -28.75 -20.12
C GLU A 415 -0.08 -30.24 -19.80
N GLY A 416 0.01 -30.61 -18.52
CA GLY A 416 0.00 -31.99 -18.04
C GLY A 416 -1.29 -32.72 -18.40
N LEU A 417 -2.46 -32.09 -18.21
CA LEU A 417 -3.75 -32.63 -18.59
C LEU A 417 -3.87 -32.83 -20.11
N ASN A 418 -3.30 -31.92 -20.91
CA ASN A 418 -3.34 -31.98 -22.38
C ASN A 418 -2.39 -33.03 -22.96
N SER A 419 -1.22 -33.21 -22.33
CA SER A 419 -0.20 -34.18 -22.77
C SER A 419 -0.36 -35.57 -22.13
N SER A 420 -1.43 -35.79 -21.37
CA SER A 420 -1.70 -37.05 -20.66
C SER A 420 -0.53 -37.49 -19.76
N LEU A 421 0.09 -36.51 -19.07
CA LEU A 421 1.11 -36.80 -18.06
C LEU A 421 0.53 -37.62 -16.89
N SER A 422 1.41 -38.31 -16.18
CA SER A 422 1.06 -39.03 -14.96
C SER A 422 0.48 -38.07 -13.92
N GLY A 423 -0.55 -38.50 -13.21
CA GLY A 423 -1.23 -37.75 -12.17
C GLY A 423 -0.32 -37.24 -11.04
N ASP A 424 0.82 -37.93 -10.79
CA ASP A 424 1.83 -37.50 -9.80
C ASP A 424 2.40 -36.11 -10.09
N PHE A 425 2.76 -35.86 -11.36
CA PHE A 425 3.29 -34.55 -11.77
C PHE A 425 2.23 -33.46 -11.66
N ILE A 426 1.00 -33.75 -12.10
CA ILE A 426 -0.11 -32.83 -12.02
C ILE A 426 -0.43 -32.49 -10.53
N SER A 427 -0.45 -33.50 -9.65
CA SER A 427 -0.65 -33.31 -8.21
C SER A 427 0.45 -32.47 -7.57
N GLN A 428 1.70 -32.60 -8.02
CA GLN A 428 2.82 -31.78 -7.56
C GLN A 428 2.63 -30.31 -7.94
N ASP A 429 2.28 -30.03 -9.20
CA ASP A 429 2.01 -28.66 -9.67
C ASP A 429 0.79 -28.03 -8.97
N LEU A 430 -0.27 -28.81 -8.71
CA LEU A 430 -1.42 -28.35 -7.92
C LEU A 430 -1.03 -27.96 -6.48
N ARG A 431 -0.19 -28.78 -5.82
CA ARG A 431 0.32 -28.46 -4.48
C ARG A 431 1.18 -27.21 -4.47
N GLU A 432 2.01 -27.00 -5.51
CA GLU A 432 2.79 -25.77 -5.68
C GLU A 432 1.88 -24.54 -5.84
N CYS A 433 0.83 -24.65 -6.65
CA CYS A 433 -0.17 -23.59 -6.79
C CYS A 433 -0.84 -23.26 -5.43
N ILE A 434 -1.28 -24.28 -4.67
CA ILE A 434 -1.84 -24.12 -3.32
C ILE A 434 -0.85 -23.44 -2.38
N PHE A 435 0.43 -23.82 -2.42
CA PHE A 435 1.47 -23.24 -1.59
C PHE A 435 1.60 -21.75 -1.81
N HIS A 436 1.68 -21.29 -3.07
CA HIS A 436 1.81 -19.87 -3.38
C HIS A 436 0.57 -19.06 -2.98
N LEU A 437 -0.64 -19.58 -3.15
CA LEU A 437 -1.86 -18.92 -2.69
C LEU A 437 -1.94 -18.88 -1.15
N SER A 438 -1.48 -19.93 -0.47
CA SER A 438 -1.45 -20.01 1.01
C SER A 438 -0.41 -19.06 1.63
N ASP A 439 0.71 -18.79 0.92
CA ASP A 439 1.71 -17.82 1.35
C ASP A 439 1.14 -16.39 1.44
N ILE A 440 0.23 -16.02 0.53
CA ILE A 440 -0.40 -14.69 0.54
C ILE A 440 -1.13 -14.43 1.86
N VAL A 441 -1.89 -15.41 2.35
CA VAL A 441 -2.68 -15.29 3.59
C VAL A 441 -1.89 -15.65 4.85
N GLY A 442 -0.66 -16.17 4.69
CA GLY A 442 0.26 -16.43 5.80
C GLY A 442 0.10 -17.82 6.45
N GLU A 443 -0.50 -18.80 5.77
CA GLU A 443 -0.64 -20.16 6.30
C GLU A 443 0.66 -20.97 6.26
N VAL A 444 1.57 -20.64 5.34
CA VAL A 444 2.87 -21.33 5.15
C VAL A 444 4.07 -20.41 5.31
N THR A 445 3.90 -19.29 6.00
CA THR A 445 4.90 -18.22 6.12
C THR A 445 5.93 -18.52 7.19
N THR A 446 7.20 -18.14 6.96
CA THR A 446 8.28 -18.27 7.94
C THR A 446 8.35 -17.06 8.88
N ASP A 447 8.92 -17.24 10.10
CA ASP A 447 9.15 -16.16 11.06
C ASP A 447 9.99 -15.00 10.46
N GLN A 448 10.90 -15.31 9.54
CA GLN A 448 11.72 -14.31 8.86
C GLN A 448 10.88 -13.42 7.93
N VAL A 449 9.96 -14.01 7.18
CA VAL A 449 9.04 -13.26 6.29
C VAL A 449 8.10 -12.39 7.13
N LEU A 450 7.52 -12.95 8.19
CA LEU A 450 6.70 -12.19 9.14
C LEU A 450 7.48 -11.01 9.75
N GLY A 451 8.73 -11.24 10.18
CA GLY A 451 9.61 -10.21 10.69
C GLY A 451 9.81 -9.06 9.68
N ASN A 452 10.09 -9.37 8.43
CA ASN A 452 10.28 -8.39 7.37
C ASN A 452 9.01 -7.57 7.09
N ILE A 453 7.84 -8.19 7.11
CA ILE A 453 6.57 -7.50 6.87
C ILE A 453 6.29 -6.51 8.02
N PHE A 454 6.35 -6.99 9.27
CA PHE A 454 5.94 -6.18 10.43
C PHE A 454 6.95 -5.10 10.84
N GLN A 455 8.25 -5.22 10.51
CA GLN A 455 9.25 -4.19 10.82
C GLN A 455 8.99 -2.82 10.17
N HIS A 456 8.22 -2.79 9.08
CA HIS A 456 7.84 -1.56 8.38
C HIS A 456 6.58 -0.89 8.93
N PHE A 457 5.95 -1.49 9.94
CA PHE A 457 4.75 -0.94 10.58
C PHE A 457 5.12 0.11 11.64
N CYS A 458 4.16 0.97 11.97
CA CYS A 458 4.34 1.92 13.07
C CYS A 458 4.39 1.23 14.42
N ILE A 459 5.20 1.75 15.36
CA ILE A 459 5.19 1.34 16.77
C ILE A 459 3.81 1.72 17.35
N GLY A 460 3.19 0.79 18.09
CA GLY A 460 1.87 1.01 18.68
C GLY A 460 0.70 0.46 17.86
N LYS A 461 1.04 -0.20 16.74
CA LYS A 461 0.06 -0.91 15.87
C LYS A 461 0.51 -2.29 15.47
#